data_8a3d21755f9b838e5099650d634725b6
#
_entry.id   8a3d21755f9b838e5099650d634725b6
#
_cell.length_a   1.000
_cell.length_b   1.000
_cell.length_c   1.000
_cell.angle_alpha   90.00
_cell.angle_beta   90.00
_cell.angle_gamma   90.00
#
_symmetry.space_group_name_H-M   'P 1'
#
loop_
_entity.id
_entity.type
_entity.pdbx_description
1 polymer ?
#
loop_
_entity_poly.entity_id
_entity_poly.type
_entity_poly.pdbx_seq_one_letter_code
_entity_poly.pdbx_strand_id
1 'polypeptide(L)'
;MPVVEAIHCAYAGGNLIAMTKSVERLRVDSVSDGLALAANSDARLVLLVGRSVRALRKATDGAAERLGWREVDLNRELSLRLLPFTGQERRDEAWEALEEVVGNQDSGVVLTGTDILFEPSLGYRPYEALRRLARRGPVVASWFGTVEDGQIVRAHQGHPEHVRARLDVPFVHVEQSGGVGK
;
A
#
# COMPACT_ATOMS: atom_id res chain seq x y z
N MET A 1 -10.38 -49.79 9.53
CA MET A 1 -10.01 -48.53 10.09
C MET A 1 -8.56 -48.25 9.73
N PRO A 2 -8.18 -47.24 8.90
CA PRO A 2 -8.58 -45.83 8.91
C PRO A 2 -8.85 -45.26 7.50
N VAL A 3 -9.81 -44.38 7.32
CA VAL A 3 -10.13 -43.72 6.04
C VAL A 3 -10.44 -42.23 6.25
N VAL A 4 -9.82 -41.55 7.18
CA VAL A 4 -10.14 -40.12 7.46
C VAL A 4 -9.01 -39.13 7.19
N GLU A 5 -7.77 -39.58 6.88
CA GLU A 5 -6.62 -38.63 6.73
C GLU A 5 -6.35 -38.11 5.31
N ALA A 6 -7.02 -38.63 4.28
CA ALA A 6 -6.70 -38.26 2.88
C ALA A 6 -7.45 -37.02 2.36
N ILE A 7 -8.43 -36.45 3.04
CA ILE A 7 -9.28 -35.38 2.51
C ILE A 7 -8.77 -33.96 2.87
N HIS A 8 -7.90 -33.81 3.87
CA HIS A 8 -7.45 -32.48 4.33
C HIS A 8 -6.30 -31.87 3.51
N CYS A 9 -5.58 -32.66 2.71
CA CYS A 9 -4.41 -32.16 1.95
C CYS A 9 -4.76 -31.59 0.55
N ALA A 10 -5.90 -31.99 -0.02
CA ALA A 10 -6.28 -31.56 -1.39
C ALA A 10 -6.91 -30.16 -1.43
N TYR A 11 -7.45 -29.65 -0.33
CA TYR A 11 -8.11 -28.32 -0.31
C TYR A 11 -7.14 -27.16 -0.11
N ALA A 12 -6.00 -27.37 0.50
CA ALA A 12 -4.99 -26.33 0.73
C ALA A 12 -4.20 -26.01 -0.55
N GLY A 13 -3.91 -26.99 -1.39
CA GLY A 13 -3.12 -26.78 -2.61
C GLY A 13 -3.85 -26.02 -3.73
N GLY A 14 -5.14 -26.25 -3.91
CA GLY A 14 -5.96 -25.59 -4.92
C GLY A 14 -6.16 -24.09 -4.65
N ASN A 15 -6.29 -23.72 -3.39
CA ASN A 15 -6.49 -22.32 -3.00
C ASN A 15 -5.21 -21.51 -3.12
N LEU A 16 -4.06 -22.08 -2.82
CA LEU A 16 -2.75 -21.43 -2.93
C LEU A 16 -2.37 -21.14 -4.39
N ILE A 17 -2.57 -22.09 -5.29
CA ILE A 17 -2.29 -21.92 -6.73
C ILE A 17 -3.23 -20.87 -7.34
N ALA A 18 -4.52 -20.85 -6.98
CA ALA A 18 -5.48 -19.86 -7.44
C ALA A 18 -5.13 -18.45 -6.91
N MET A 19 -4.70 -18.33 -5.68
CA MET A 19 -4.25 -17.07 -5.08
C MET A 19 -2.97 -16.54 -5.74
N THR A 20 -1.98 -17.39 -5.99
CA THR A 20 -0.72 -17.00 -6.66
C THR A 20 -0.98 -16.47 -8.08
N LYS A 21 -1.80 -17.17 -8.86
CA LYS A 21 -2.22 -16.71 -10.21
C LYS A 21 -3.02 -15.40 -10.18
N SER A 22 -3.81 -15.16 -9.13
CA SER A 22 -4.55 -13.91 -8.96
C SER A 22 -3.62 -12.73 -8.72
N VAL A 23 -2.56 -12.91 -7.95
CA VAL A 23 -1.59 -11.86 -7.59
C VAL A 23 -0.64 -11.54 -8.74
N GLU A 24 -0.25 -12.53 -9.53
CA GLU A 24 0.55 -12.29 -10.74
C GLU A 24 -0.17 -11.34 -11.72
N ARG A 25 -1.50 -11.38 -11.79
CA ARG A 25 -2.31 -10.45 -12.60
C ARG A 25 -2.34 -9.02 -12.06
N LEU A 26 -2.07 -8.83 -10.76
CA LEU A 26 -2.04 -7.52 -10.13
C LEU A 26 -0.65 -6.88 -10.20
N ARG A 27 0.39 -7.65 -10.51
CA ARG A 27 1.72 -7.11 -10.77
C ARG A 27 1.74 -6.48 -12.15
N VAL A 28 2.09 -5.20 -12.21
CA VAL A 28 2.18 -4.42 -13.45
C VAL A 28 3.55 -3.78 -13.56
N ASP A 29 3.96 -3.46 -14.79
CA ASP A 29 5.28 -2.91 -15.08
C ASP A 29 5.31 -1.39 -14.95
N SER A 30 4.15 -0.73 -15.05
CA SER A 30 4.03 0.71 -14.91
C SER A 30 2.82 1.15 -14.08
N VAL A 31 2.92 2.37 -13.54
CA VAL A 31 1.80 3.03 -12.84
C VAL A 31 0.59 3.21 -13.76
N SER A 32 0.82 3.54 -15.03
CA SER A 32 -0.25 3.75 -16.01
C SER A 32 -1.06 2.46 -16.24
N ASP A 33 -0.38 1.32 -16.37
CA ASP A 33 -1.03 0.01 -16.50
C ASP A 33 -1.83 -0.33 -15.23
N GLY A 34 -1.25 -0.02 -14.07
CA GLY A 34 -1.92 -0.20 -12.78
C GLY A 34 -3.19 0.65 -12.67
N LEU A 35 -3.15 1.91 -13.07
CA LEU A 35 -4.31 2.79 -13.06
C LEU A 35 -5.40 2.32 -14.05
N ALA A 36 -5.00 1.85 -15.22
CA ALA A 36 -5.94 1.27 -16.19
C ALA A 36 -6.63 0.01 -15.61
N LEU A 37 -5.87 -0.85 -14.93
CA LEU A 37 -6.40 -2.04 -14.27
C LEU A 37 -7.33 -1.67 -13.09
N ALA A 38 -6.99 -0.63 -12.32
CA ALA A 38 -7.77 -0.17 -11.18
C ALA A 38 -9.00 0.67 -11.55
N ALA A 39 -9.13 1.12 -12.81
CA ALA A 39 -10.16 2.07 -13.23
C ALA A 39 -11.60 1.64 -12.90
N ASN A 40 -11.87 0.34 -12.98
CA ASN A 40 -13.18 -0.26 -12.70
C ASN A 40 -13.27 -0.95 -11.32
N SER A 41 -12.27 -0.75 -10.47
CA SER A 41 -12.24 -1.31 -9.12
C SER A 41 -12.93 -0.39 -8.12
N ASP A 42 -13.42 -0.94 -7.00
CA ASP A 42 -13.99 -0.20 -5.89
C ASP A 42 -12.98 0.82 -5.29
N ALA A 43 -11.71 0.48 -5.27
CA ALA A 43 -10.62 1.37 -4.89
C ALA A 43 -9.64 1.55 -6.06
N ARG A 44 -9.52 2.78 -6.55
CA ARG A 44 -8.59 3.16 -7.63
C ARG A 44 -7.18 3.40 -7.06
N LEU A 45 -6.60 2.34 -6.50
CA LEU A 45 -5.31 2.34 -5.82
C LEU A 45 -4.27 1.59 -6.63
N VAL A 46 -3.10 2.17 -6.80
CA VAL A 46 -1.88 1.51 -7.29
C VAL A 46 -0.80 1.63 -6.24
N LEU A 47 -0.17 0.52 -5.86
CA LEU A 47 0.91 0.52 -4.89
C LEU A 47 2.27 0.44 -5.57
N LEU A 48 3.21 1.26 -5.11
CA LEU A 48 4.63 1.18 -5.40
C LEU A 48 5.30 0.43 -4.24
N VAL A 49 5.61 -0.85 -4.44
CA VAL A 49 6.09 -1.74 -3.37
C VAL A 49 7.58 -1.97 -3.49
N GLY A 50 8.32 -1.75 -2.42
CA GLY A 50 9.76 -1.96 -2.40
C GLY A 50 10.38 -1.88 -1.01
N ARG A 51 11.65 -2.28 -0.91
CA ARG A 51 12.42 -2.31 0.35
C ARG A 51 13.47 -1.20 0.45
N SER A 52 13.42 -0.22 -0.43
CA SER A 52 14.31 0.93 -0.43
C SER A 52 13.53 2.22 -0.40
N VAL A 53 13.63 2.96 0.69
CA VAL A 53 12.99 4.28 0.85
C VAL A 53 13.39 5.22 -0.29
N ARG A 54 14.70 5.24 -0.65
CA ARG A 54 15.20 6.07 -1.75
C ARG A 54 14.60 5.68 -3.10
N ALA A 55 14.50 4.37 -3.40
CA ALA A 55 13.93 3.91 -4.64
C ALA A 55 12.41 4.19 -4.71
N LEU A 56 11.69 3.99 -3.61
CA LEU A 56 10.27 4.32 -3.50
C LEU A 56 10.04 5.81 -3.72
N ARG A 57 10.84 6.70 -3.07
CA ARG A 57 10.72 8.14 -3.27
C ARG A 57 10.94 8.53 -4.72
N LYS A 58 12.02 8.04 -5.35
CA LYS A 58 12.26 8.28 -6.77
C LYS A 58 11.09 7.80 -7.67
N ALA A 59 10.48 6.68 -7.31
CA ALA A 59 9.34 6.14 -8.06
C ALA A 59 8.07 6.97 -7.87
N THR A 60 7.81 7.49 -6.66
CA THR A 60 6.69 8.42 -6.40
C THR A 60 6.89 9.76 -7.09
N ASP A 61 8.07 10.39 -6.97
CA ASP A 61 8.41 11.64 -7.66
C ASP A 61 8.19 11.48 -9.17
N GLY A 62 8.73 10.40 -9.77
CA GLY A 62 8.56 10.14 -11.19
C GLY A 62 7.13 9.78 -11.61
N ALA A 63 6.32 9.23 -10.72
CA ALA A 63 4.90 9.01 -10.99
C ALA A 63 4.12 10.33 -10.96
N ALA A 64 4.37 11.18 -9.97
CA ALA A 64 3.74 12.49 -9.85
C ALA A 64 4.03 13.38 -11.07
N GLU A 65 5.30 13.41 -11.50
CA GLU A 65 5.72 14.17 -12.68
C GLU A 65 5.03 13.67 -13.97
N ARG A 66 5.06 12.34 -14.21
CA ARG A 66 4.47 11.77 -15.44
C ARG A 66 2.95 11.91 -15.51
N LEU A 67 2.26 11.83 -14.39
CA LEU A 67 0.81 11.94 -14.31
C LEU A 67 0.33 13.40 -14.21
N GLY A 68 1.21 14.33 -13.87
CA GLY A 68 0.84 15.70 -13.53
C GLY A 68 0.01 15.79 -12.27
N TRP A 69 0.17 14.83 -11.34
CA TRP A 69 -0.60 14.75 -10.12
C TRP A 69 0.11 15.40 -8.94
N ARG A 70 -0.69 15.90 -8.00
CA ARG A 70 -0.16 16.40 -6.73
C ARG A 70 0.50 15.28 -5.95
N GLU A 71 1.70 15.53 -5.46
CA GLU A 71 2.38 14.67 -4.50
C GLU A 71 2.13 15.17 -3.07
N VAL A 72 1.89 14.24 -2.16
CA VAL A 72 1.68 14.51 -0.73
C VAL A 72 2.62 13.63 0.09
N ASP A 73 3.51 14.24 0.83
CA ASP A 73 4.34 13.57 1.83
C ASP A 73 3.52 13.41 3.13
N LEU A 74 2.89 12.24 3.27
CA LEU A 74 2.04 11.96 4.43
C LEU A 74 2.79 12.07 5.74
N ASN A 75 4.03 11.62 5.78
CA ASN A 75 4.83 11.68 7.01
C ASN A 75 4.96 13.11 7.51
N ARG A 76 5.27 14.02 6.61
CA ARG A 76 5.42 15.45 6.92
C ARG A 76 4.09 16.11 7.22
N GLU A 77 3.15 16.03 6.29
CA GLU A 77 1.91 16.81 6.35
C GLU A 77 0.99 16.36 7.49
N LEU A 78 0.85 15.03 7.66
CA LEU A 78 0.01 14.48 8.72
C LEU A 78 0.64 14.71 10.11
N SER A 79 1.98 14.60 10.24
CA SER A 79 2.66 14.94 11.49
C SER A 79 2.42 16.38 11.90
N LEU A 80 2.53 17.33 10.96
CA LEU A 80 2.27 18.74 11.22
C LEU A 80 0.80 18.99 11.62
N ARG A 81 -0.14 18.34 10.93
CA ARG A 81 -1.57 18.49 11.21
C ARG A 81 -1.98 17.92 12.57
N LEU A 82 -1.28 16.88 13.03
CA LEU A 82 -1.55 16.23 14.31
C LEU A 82 -0.74 16.80 15.49
N LEU A 83 0.14 17.76 15.25
CA LEU A 83 0.94 18.40 16.34
C LEU A 83 0.11 18.97 17.50
N PRO A 84 -1.07 19.61 17.27
CA PRO A 84 -1.85 20.17 18.37
C PRO A 84 -2.47 19.13 19.29
N PHE A 85 -2.62 17.89 18.84
CA PHE A 85 -3.33 16.84 19.55
C PHE A 85 -2.38 15.90 20.30
N THR A 86 -2.84 15.36 21.42
CA THR A 86 -2.06 14.42 22.26
C THR A 86 -2.86 13.17 22.58
N GLY A 87 -2.18 12.08 22.85
CA GLY A 87 -2.78 10.84 23.34
C GLY A 87 -4.01 10.38 22.54
N GLN A 88 -5.15 10.27 23.20
CA GLN A 88 -6.40 9.79 22.60
C GLN A 88 -6.96 10.78 21.56
N GLU A 89 -6.87 12.07 21.81
CA GLU A 89 -7.34 13.11 20.89
C GLU A 89 -6.67 12.96 19.51
N ARG A 90 -5.36 12.70 19.52
CA ARG A 90 -4.60 12.48 18.29
C ARG A 90 -5.12 11.28 17.49
N ARG A 91 -5.52 10.21 18.16
CA ARG A 91 -6.11 9.04 17.52
C ARG A 91 -7.50 9.33 16.96
N ASP A 92 -8.32 10.07 17.70
CA ASP A 92 -9.68 10.40 17.30
C ASP A 92 -9.68 11.34 16.08
N GLU A 93 -8.74 12.28 16.02
CA GLU A 93 -8.56 13.23 14.92
C GLU A 93 -7.81 12.65 13.70
N ALA A 94 -7.15 11.51 13.87
CA ALA A 94 -6.24 10.97 12.87
C ALA A 94 -6.87 10.79 11.50
N TRP A 95 -8.11 10.26 11.45
CA TRP A 95 -8.78 10.03 10.17
C TRP A 95 -9.15 11.33 9.46
N GLU A 96 -9.72 12.28 10.15
CA GLU A 96 -10.09 13.59 9.60
C GLU A 96 -8.84 14.34 9.11
N ALA A 97 -7.78 14.33 9.91
CA ALA A 97 -6.49 14.90 9.53
C ALA A 97 -5.93 14.28 8.25
N LEU A 98 -6.04 12.96 8.10
CA LEU A 98 -5.59 12.27 6.89
C LEU A 98 -6.42 12.68 5.66
N GLU A 99 -7.74 12.78 5.78
CA GLU A 99 -8.62 13.23 4.70
C GLU A 99 -8.35 14.69 4.31
N GLU A 100 -8.11 15.57 5.26
CA GLU A 100 -7.74 16.96 4.98
C GLU A 100 -6.40 17.08 4.27
N VAL A 101 -5.37 16.37 4.74
CA VAL A 101 -4.03 16.37 4.15
C VAL A 101 -4.07 15.87 2.72
N VAL A 102 -4.78 14.78 2.47
CA VAL A 102 -4.93 14.22 1.11
C VAL A 102 -5.83 15.11 0.24
N GLY A 103 -6.86 15.74 0.81
CA GLY A 103 -7.73 16.71 0.15
C GLY A 103 -8.49 16.16 -1.06
N ASN A 104 -8.76 17.06 -2.04
CA ASN A 104 -9.45 16.67 -3.26
C ASN A 104 -8.58 15.78 -4.16
N GLN A 105 -9.15 14.72 -4.71
CA GLN A 105 -8.51 13.68 -5.50
C GLN A 105 -9.10 13.56 -6.92
N ASP A 106 -9.86 14.53 -7.40
CA ASP A 106 -10.52 14.47 -8.73
C ASP A 106 -9.50 14.18 -9.84
N SER A 107 -8.35 14.81 -9.79
CA SER A 107 -7.25 14.59 -10.73
C SER A 107 -6.30 13.45 -10.34
N GLY A 108 -6.51 12.84 -9.16
CA GLY A 108 -5.61 11.85 -8.57
C GLY A 108 -4.52 12.45 -7.67
N VAL A 109 -3.91 11.61 -6.84
CA VAL A 109 -2.85 11.99 -5.90
C VAL A 109 -1.78 10.91 -5.80
N VAL A 110 -0.53 11.34 -5.61
CA VAL A 110 0.59 10.45 -5.29
C VAL A 110 0.95 10.65 -3.82
N LEU A 111 0.93 9.56 -3.04
CA LEU A 111 1.23 9.55 -1.61
C LEU A 111 2.61 8.96 -1.37
N THR A 112 3.51 9.76 -0.81
CA THR A 112 4.82 9.35 -0.31
C THR A 112 4.85 9.43 1.22
N GLY A 113 5.89 8.89 1.87
CA GLY A 113 6.00 8.94 3.33
C GLY A 113 4.84 8.23 4.04
N THR A 114 4.33 7.16 3.47
CA THR A 114 3.20 6.40 4.03
C THR A 114 3.54 5.66 5.34
N ASP A 115 4.79 5.75 5.79
CA ASP A 115 5.26 5.10 7.03
C ASP A 115 4.47 5.55 8.26
N ILE A 116 4.01 6.79 8.30
CA ILE A 116 3.19 7.31 9.40
C ILE A 116 1.89 6.54 9.61
N LEU A 117 1.34 5.89 8.57
CA LEU A 117 0.12 5.10 8.69
C LEU A 117 0.33 3.83 9.54
N PHE A 118 1.58 3.42 9.75
CA PHE A 118 1.94 2.25 10.56
C PHE A 118 2.20 2.60 12.02
N GLU A 119 2.12 3.89 12.39
CA GLU A 119 2.28 4.34 13.76
C GLU A 119 1.11 3.82 14.62
N PRO A 120 1.37 2.92 15.61
CA PRO A 120 0.29 2.26 16.36
C PRO A 120 -0.58 3.24 17.16
N SER A 121 -0.01 4.37 17.57
CA SER A 121 -0.73 5.40 18.34
C SER A 121 -1.84 6.06 17.54
N LEU A 122 -1.74 6.07 16.21
CA LEU A 122 -2.76 6.65 15.32
C LEU A 122 -3.93 5.70 15.03
N GLY A 123 -3.75 4.39 15.27
CA GLY A 123 -4.82 3.40 15.15
C GLY A 123 -5.26 3.09 13.72
N TYR A 124 -4.48 3.48 12.71
CA TYR A 124 -4.80 3.12 11.33
C TYR A 124 -4.64 1.62 11.07
N ARG A 125 -5.38 1.15 10.10
CA ARG A 125 -5.07 -0.06 9.33
C ARG A 125 -4.52 0.41 7.98
N PRO A 126 -3.19 0.42 7.77
CA PRO A 126 -2.57 1.16 6.67
C PRO A 126 -3.13 0.81 5.29
N TYR A 127 -3.26 -0.49 4.99
CA TYR A 127 -3.78 -0.94 3.71
C TYR A 127 -5.25 -0.51 3.49
N GLU A 128 -6.09 -0.65 4.53
CA GLU A 128 -7.50 -0.23 4.47
C GLU A 128 -7.64 1.30 4.40
N ALA A 129 -6.75 2.04 5.05
CA ALA A 129 -6.73 3.49 4.97
C ALA A 129 -6.45 3.96 3.53
N LEU A 130 -5.44 3.39 2.86
CA LEU A 130 -5.13 3.69 1.46
C LEU A 130 -6.30 3.30 0.53
N ARG A 131 -6.91 2.14 0.73
CA ARG A 131 -8.09 1.73 -0.05
C ARG A 131 -9.27 2.67 0.15
N ARG A 132 -9.53 3.12 1.38
CA ARG A 132 -10.62 4.06 1.68
C ARG A 132 -10.38 5.40 0.99
N LEU A 133 -9.16 5.92 1.00
CA LEU A 133 -8.81 7.13 0.24
C LEU A 133 -9.05 6.93 -1.26
N ALA A 134 -8.63 5.80 -1.80
CA ALA A 134 -8.73 5.49 -3.24
C ALA A 134 -10.18 5.26 -3.75
N ARG A 135 -11.16 5.15 -2.88
CA ARG A 135 -12.58 5.19 -3.24
C ARG A 135 -13.05 6.59 -3.63
N ARG A 136 -12.38 7.62 -3.12
CA ARG A 136 -12.72 9.03 -3.39
C ARG A 136 -12.09 9.54 -4.68
N GLY A 137 -10.98 8.94 -5.11
CA GLY A 137 -10.27 9.33 -6.32
C GLY A 137 -9.06 8.43 -6.56
N PRO A 138 -8.40 8.53 -7.72
CA PRO A 138 -7.22 7.73 -8.01
C PRO A 138 -6.07 8.04 -7.07
N VAL A 139 -5.43 7.00 -6.55
CA VAL A 139 -4.30 7.10 -5.62
C VAL A 139 -3.15 6.22 -6.09
N VAL A 140 -1.95 6.78 -6.15
CA VAL A 140 -0.69 6.03 -6.22
C VAL A 140 0.01 6.20 -4.88
N ALA A 141 0.37 5.12 -4.21
CA ALA A 141 0.97 5.19 -2.87
C ALA A 141 2.22 4.32 -2.76
N SER A 142 3.23 4.83 -2.07
CA SER A 142 4.39 4.03 -1.69
C SER A 142 4.02 3.01 -0.60
N TRP A 143 4.66 1.84 -0.68
CA TRP A 143 4.58 0.84 0.38
C TRP A 143 5.96 0.25 0.63
N PHE A 144 6.51 0.51 1.80
CA PHE A 144 7.76 -0.10 2.22
C PHE A 144 7.52 -1.51 2.73
N GLY A 145 7.90 -2.52 1.94
CA GLY A 145 7.66 -3.91 2.26
C GLY A 145 7.79 -4.83 1.05
N THR A 146 7.10 -5.95 1.11
CA THR A 146 7.11 -7.00 0.08
C THR A 146 5.70 -7.46 -0.28
N VAL A 147 5.61 -8.23 -1.36
CA VAL A 147 4.42 -9.04 -1.68
C VAL A 147 4.83 -10.50 -1.58
N GLU A 148 4.18 -11.25 -0.69
CA GLU A 148 4.44 -12.65 -0.38
C GLU A 148 3.13 -13.43 -0.36
N ASP A 149 3.05 -14.51 -1.10
CA ASP A 149 1.88 -15.42 -1.15
C ASP A 149 0.53 -14.70 -1.33
N GLY A 150 0.51 -13.67 -2.16
CA GLY A 150 -0.70 -12.88 -2.42
C GLY A 150 -1.07 -11.89 -1.35
N GLN A 151 -0.17 -11.60 -0.46
CA GLN A 151 -0.35 -10.65 0.62
C GLN A 151 0.71 -9.56 0.55
N ILE A 152 0.31 -8.35 0.85
CA ILE A 152 1.25 -7.27 1.07
C ILE A 152 1.72 -7.33 2.52
N VAL A 153 3.03 -7.24 2.70
CA VAL A 153 3.68 -7.42 4.00
C VAL A 153 4.57 -6.23 4.31
N ARG A 154 4.49 -5.74 5.54
CA ARG A 154 5.43 -4.81 6.12
C ARG A 154 5.99 -5.38 7.42
N ALA A 155 7.29 -5.32 7.57
CA ALA A 155 8.06 -5.82 8.70
C ALA A 155 7.87 -7.34 8.96
N HIS A 156 8.70 -7.92 9.79
CA HIS A 156 8.59 -9.32 10.18
C HIS A 156 7.57 -9.49 11.31
N GLN A 157 7.08 -10.70 11.48
CA GLN A 157 6.19 -11.07 12.58
C GLN A 157 6.84 -10.75 13.93
N GLY A 158 6.08 -10.07 14.81
CA GLY A 158 6.58 -9.59 16.10
C GLY A 158 7.07 -8.13 16.11
N HIS A 159 7.23 -7.50 14.96
CA HIS A 159 7.51 -6.06 14.89
C HIS A 159 6.23 -5.24 15.16
N PRO A 160 6.29 -4.11 15.92
CA PRO A 160 5.10 -3.27 16.18
C PRO A 160 4.36 -2.80 14.92
N GLU A 161 5.10 -2.57 13.85
CA GLU A 161 4.55 -2.16 12.55
C GLU A 161 4.24 -3.35 11.62
N HIS A 162 4.21 -4.58 12.14
CA HIS A 162 3.90 -5.73 11.32
C HIS A 162 2.48 -5.64 10.77
N VAL A 163 2.39 -5.62 9.46
CA VAL A 163 1.12 -5.66 8.72
C VAL A 163 1.20 -6.74 7.67
N ARG A 164 0.15 -7.55 7.61
CA ARG A 164 -0.06 -8.52 6.56
C ARG A 164 -1.51 -8.43 6.10
N ALA A 165 -1.73 -8.12 4.84
CA ALA A 165 -3.06 -7.95 4.27
C ALA A 165 -3.14 -8.62 2.91
N ARG A 166 -4.33 -9.16 2.57
CA ARG A 166 -4.57 -9.71 1.24
C ARG A 166 -4.46 -8.58 0.21
N LEU A 167 -3.61 -8.78 -0.79
CA LEU A 167 -3.44 -7.82 -1.88
C LEU A 167 -4.52 -8.06 -2.94
N ASP A 168 -5.31 -7.02 -3.20
CA ASP A 168 -6.39 -7.03 -4.20
C ASP A 168 -6.38 -5.80 -5.11
N VAL A 169 -5.29 -5.03 -5.08
CA VAL A 169 -5.06 -3.87 -5.93
C VAL A 169 -3.80 -4.04 -6.77
N PRO A 170 -3.70 -3.39 -7.94
CA PRO A 170 -2.49 -3.38 -8.74
C PRO A 170 -1.26 -2.84 -8.00
N PHE A 171 -0.10 -3.42 -8.30
CA PHE A 171 1.15 -2.94 -7.73
C PHE A 171 2.32 -2.99 -8.74
N VAL A 172 3.22 -2.04 -8.60
CA VAL A 172 4.51 -1.99 -9.28
C VAL A 172 5.59 -2.37 -8.28
N HIS A 173 6.44 -3.32 -8.63
CA HIS A 173 7.60 -3.67 -7.81
C HIS A 173 8.73 -2.67 -8.07
N VAL A 174 9.15 -1.97 -7.02
CA VAL A 174 10.23 -0.97 -7.09
C VAL A 174 11.53 -1.62 -6.61
N GLU A 175 12.41 -1.92 -7.55
CA GLU A 175 13.73 -2.48 -7.27
C GLU A 175 14.73 -1.39 -6.89
N GLN A 176 15.72 -1.76 -6.07
CA GLN A 176 16.90 -0.92 -5.92
C GLN A 176 17.63 -0.93 -7.27
N SER A 177 17.74 0.22 -7.91
CA SER A 177 18.66 0.38 -9.02
C SER A 177 20.04 0.00 -8.49
N GLY A 178 20.51 -1.19 -8.87
CA GLY A 178 21.80 -1.69 -8.46
C GLY A 178 22.89 -0.66 -8.83
N GLY A 179 23.44 -0.03 -7.82
CA GLY A 179 24.72 0.66 -7.97
C GLY A 179 25.73 -0.41 -8.33
N VAL A 180 26.10 -0.49 -9.60
CA VAL A 180 27.29 -1.25 -10.02
C VAL A 180 28.45 -0.60 -9.28
N GLY A 181 28.88 -1.24 -8.18
CA GLY A 181 30.11 -0.89 -7.50
C GLY A 181 31.27 -1.08 -8.46
N LYS A 182 31.95 0.02 -8.72
CA LYS A 182 33.34 -0.01 -9.17
C LYS A 182 34.23 0.00 -7.95
#